data_29c0a5ac3d23a14e62b4142bd0d4a528
#
_entry.id   29c0a5ac3d23a14e62b4142bd0d4a528
#
_cell.length_a   1.000
_cell.length_b   1.000
_cell.length_c   1.000
_cell.angle_alpha   90.00
_cell.angle_beta   90.00
_cell.angle_gamma   90.00
#
_symmetry.space_group_name_H-M   'P 1'
#
loop_
_entity.id
_entity.type
_entity.pdbx_description
1 polymer ?
#
loop_
_entity_poly.entity_id
_entity_poly.type
_entity_poly.pdbx_seq_one_letter_code
_entity_poly.pdbx_strand_id
1 'polypeptide(L)' 'MDIQVGDVLTMKKKHPCGENRFLVLRVGMDFKIRCTGCGREVMVPRSKAEKNIRKVSREQEHT' A
#
# COMPACT_ATOMS: atom_id res chain seq x y z
N MET A 1 -10.22 -8.22 -4.12
CA MET A 1 -9.82 -7.19 -3.14
C MET A 1 -9.92 -5.83 -3.79
N ASP A 2 -10.64 -4.93 -3.17
CA ASP A 2 -10.92 -3.63 -3.75
C ASP A 2 -9.99 -2.58 -3.17
N ILE A 3 -9.04 -2.12 -3.97
CA ILE A 3 -8.02 -1.16 -3.53
C ILE A 3 -8.15 0.09 -4.37
N GLN A 4 -8.16 1.24 -3.70
CA GLN A 4 -8.31 2.53 -4.36
C GLN A 4 -7.17 3.45 -3.97
N VAL A 5 -6.95 4.47 -4.80
CA VAL A 5 -5.97 5.52 -4.50
C VAL A 5 -6.35 6.17 -3.17
N GLY A 6 -5.35 6.34 -2.30
CA GLY A 6 -5.57 6.88 -0.97
C GLY A 6 -5.73 5.84 0.12
N ASP A 7 -5.90 4.58 -0.26
CA ASP A 7 -5.96 3.52 0.74
C ASP A 7 -4.57 3.29 1.34
N VAL A 8 -4.56 2.84 2.60
CA VAL A 8 -3.32 2.45 3.27
C VAL A 8 -3.31 0.94 3.38
N LEU A 9 -2.26 0.35 2.84
CA LEU A 9 -2.09 -1.10 2.85
C LEU A 9 -1.13 -1.50 3.96
N THR A 10 -1.57 -2.43 4.80
CA THR A 10 -0.68 -3.04 5.79
C THR A 10 -0.17 -4.34 5.19
N MET A 11 1.12 -4.41 4.96
CA MET A 11 1.74 -5.57 4.34
C MET A 11 2.11 -6.63 5.38
N LYS A 12 2.18 -7.87 4.94
CA LYS A 12 2.62 -8.96 5.80
C LYS A 12 4.11 -8.86 6.11
N LYS A 13 4.89 -8.38 5.13
CA LYS A 13 6.32 -8.19 5.30
C LYS A 13 6.63 -6.72 5.50
N LYS A 14 7.56 -6.44 6.39
CA LYS A 14 8.01 -5.08 6.62
C LYS A 14 8.96 -4.64 5.53
N HIS A 15 8.90 -3.37 5.21
CA HIS A 15 9.88 -2.73 4.36
C HIS A 15 11.22 -2.66 5.12
N PRO A 16 12.35 -2.60 4.40
CA PRO A 16 13.66 -2.50 5.08
C PRO A 16 13.76 -1.36 6.08
N CYS A 17 12.97 -0.30 5.94
CA CYS A 17 12.98 0.80 6.91
C CYS A 17 12.20 0.47 8.20
N GLY A 18 11.58 -0.69 8.27
CA GLY A 18 10.84 -1.13 9.44
C GLY A 18 9.35 -0.87 9.41
N GLU A 19 8.87 -0.13 8.41
CA GLU A 19 7.44 0.18 8.28
C GLU A 19 6.78 -0.84 7.35
N ASN A 20 5.55 -1.21 7.68
CA ASN A 20 4.80 -2.14 6.84
C ASN A 20 3.52 -1.53 6.26
N ARG A 21 3.31 -0.22 6.44
CA ARG A 21 2.15 0.48 5.91
C ARG A 21 2.54 1.29 4.68
N PHE A 22 1.73 1.17 3.65
CA PHE A 22 1.99 1.83 2.38
C PHE A 22 0.74 2.57 1.92
N LEU A 23 0.94 3.78 1.41
CA LEU A 23 -0.14 4.57 0.84
C LEU A 23 -0.25 4.27 -0.65
N VAL A 24 -1.45 3.99 -1.12
CA VAL A 24 -1.70 3.71 -2.53
C VAL A 24 -1.73 5.02 -3.30
N LEU A 25 -0.83 5.16 -4.25
CA LEU A 25 -0.75 6.35 -5.09
C LEU A 25 -1.42 6.12 -6.45
N ARG A 26 -1.39 4.90 -6.94
CA ARG A 26 -1.95 4.60 -8.25
C ARG A 26 -2.43 3.16 -8.29
N VAL A 27 -3.53 2.94 -8.98
CA VAL A 27 -4.12 1.62 -9.13
C VAL A 27 -4.25 1.32 -10.61
N GLY A 28 -3.79 0.15 -11.00
CA GLY A 28 -3.87 -0.33 -12.36
C GLY A 28 -3.49 -1.79 -12.38
N MET A 29 -2.83 -2.24 -13.43
CA MET A 29 -2.29 -3.60 -13.47
C MET A 29 -1.22 -3.76 -12.40
N ASP A 30 -0.49 -2.68 -12.12
CA ASP A 30 0.45 -2.61 -11.01
C ASP A 30 -0.02 -1.54 -10.05
N PHE A 31 0.31 -1.70 -8.79
CA PHE A 31 0.04 -0.67 -7.79
C PHE A 31 1.29 0.15 -7.56
N LYS A 32 1.14 1.48 -7.58
CA LYS A 32 2.19 2.37 -7.12
C LYS A 32 1.89 2.73 -5.68
N ILE A 33 2.80 2.40 -4.79
CA ILE A 33 2.59 2.59 -3.36
C ILE A 33 3.78 3.30 -2.76
N ARG A 34 3.53 4.00 -1.68
CA ARG A 34 4.54 4.78 -0.99
C ARG A 34 4.65 4.31 0.45
N CYS A 35 5.86 4.01 0.88
CA CYS A 35 6.11 3.63 2.27
C CYS A 35 5.85 4.82 3.16
N THR A 36 4.98 4.66 4.16
CA THR A 36 4.64 5.77 5.05
C THR A 36 5.76 6.09 6.03
N GLY A 37 6.72 5.18 6.21
CA GLY A 37 7.83 5.41 7.11
C GLY A 37 8.96 6.20 6.48
N CYS A 38 9.44 5.77 5.31
CA CYS A 38 10.59 6.41 4.67
C CYS A 38 10.20 7.24 3.44
N GLY A 39 8.97 7.14 2.98
CA GLY A 39 8.51 7.91 1.82
C GLY A 39 8.92 7.34 0.47
N ARG A 40 9.51 6.17 0.45
CA ARG A 40 9.96 5.58 -0.81
C ARG A 40 8.78 5.05 -1.60
N GLU A 41 8.77 5.33 -2.90
CA GLU A 41 7.72 4.85 -3.79
C GLU A 41 8.20 3.62 -4.53
N VAL A 42 7.32 2.62 -4.61
CA VAL A 42 7.64 1.39 -5.32
C VAL A 42 6.42 0.96 -6.14
N MET A 43 6.68 0.21 -7.21
CA MET A 43 5.61 -0.40 -8.00
C MET A 43 5.62 -1.89 -7.77
N VAL A 44 4.44 -2.45 -7.52
CA VAL A 44 4.29 -3.88 -7.29
C VAL A 44 3.20 -4.42 -8.19
N PRO A 45 3.42 -5.58 -8.82
CA PRO A 45 2.36 -6.23 -9.57
C PRO A 45 1.16 -6.48 -8.66
N ARG A 46 -0.03 -6.30 -9.21
CA ARG A 46 -1.27 -6.44 -8.46
C ARG A 46 -1.36 -7.80 -7.75
N SER A 47 -1.03 -8.87 -8.46
CA SER A 47 -1.12 -10.20 -7.88
C SER A 47 -0.20 -10.37 -6.68
N LYS A 48 1.01 -9.82 -6.75
CA LYS A 48 1.94 -9.91 -5.64
C LYS A 48 1.47 -9.04 -4.47
N ALA A 49 0.99 -7.84 -4.78
CA ALA A 49 0.51 -6.95 -3.74
C ALA A 49 -0.63 -7.58 -2.97
N GLU A 50 -1.61 -8.16 -3.68
CA GLU A 50 -2.76 -8.77 -3.02
C GLU A 50 -2.36 -9.92 -2.11
N LYS A 51 -1.34 -10.67 -2.48
CA LYS A 51 -0.87 -11.76 -1.64
C LYS A 51 -0.16 -11.29 -0.38
N ASN A 52 0.43 -10.10 -0.45
CA ASN A 52 1.19 -9.55 0.68
C ASN A 52 0.38 -8.62 1.56
N ILE A 53 -0.81 -8.24 1.14
CA ILE A 53 -1.63 -7.33 1.91
C ILE A 53 -2.30 -8.09 3.05
N ARG A 54 -2.08 -7.58 4.25
CA ARG A 54 -2.73 -8.10 5.45
C ARG A 54 -4.01 -7.37 5.75
N LYS A 55 -4.03 -6.05 5.51
CA LYS A 55 -5.17 -5.22 5.83
C LYS A 55 -5.19 -4.01 4.91
N VAL A 56 -6.39 -3.58 4.53
CA VAL A 56 -6.59 -2.35 3.77
C VAL A 56 -7.35 -1.39 4.65
N SER A 57 -6.79 -0.20 4.85
CA SER A 57 -7.42 0.86 5.62
C SER A 57 -7.66 2.05 4.73
N ARG A 58 -8.78 2.75 4.93
CA ARG A 58 -9.08 3.95 4.18
C ARG A 58 -9.00 5.14 5.10
N GLU A 59 -8.12 6.06 4.82
CA GLU A 59 -7.96 7.28 5.60
C GLU A 59 -8.88 8.32 5.05
N GLN A 60 -10.00 8.37 5.61
CA GLN A 60 -10.94 9.40 5.25
C GLN A 60 -10.88 10.49 6.23
N GLU A 61 -10.92 11.22 6.26
CA GLU A 61 -11.15 12.04 7.21
C GLU A 61 -12.15 12.71 7.27
N HIS A 62 -12.50 12.67 7.43
CA HIS A 62 -13.32 13.05 7.51
C HIS A 62 -13.58 13.63 7.68
N THR A 63 -13.40 13.88 7.68
CA THR A 63 -13.66 14.43 7.86
C THR A 63 -14.02 14.77 7.97
#